data_ae64759e5a33aa3e6cc43f5fb6687e42
#
_entry.id   ae64759e5a33aa3e6cc43f5fb6687e42
#
_cell.length_a   1.000
_cell.length_b   1.000
_cell.length_c   1.000
_cell.angle_alpha   90.00
_cell.angle_beta   90.00
_cell.angle_gamma   90.00
#
_symmetry.space_group_name_H-M   'P 1'
#
loop_
_entity.id
_entity.type
_entity.pdbx_description
1 polymer ?
#
loop_
_entity_poly.entity_id
_entity_poly.type
_entity_poly.pdbx_seq_one_letter_code
_entity_poly.pdbx_strand_id
1 'polypeptide(L)'
;FLQDTKLKRSFVNRLIERGLLNENGIQKPLRIFDTEYQRDVYVIDIFAKKKSIGKLTVAVENEISEEDVKLLADASSIYLRHQLTNHGSKREQAFTLLLQKDEESQSLGLQLLRETGYLVKGTYMLAYVDTTIANRITVLRSFLSEIQKSDVNLLGGIMNEQCYLLLASTRHIDLKQYPNIHVGYSMQFEKLHHLDGYARQAEYAACKAKGKEANFQNLIDSYLHSQLEKQLPLDTLVDLKIQKLIAYDRKYETKYYETLCMYVKSQYSKQKTAEGLYIHLNTVKYRLQQIEKLFDINFEKDEKLIRLAMLVHHV
;
A
#
# COMPACT_ATOMS: atom_id res chain seq x y z
N PHE A 1 38.99 0.21 -1.39
CA PHE A 1 39.33 -0.67 -0.25
C PHE A 1 38.63 -0.15 0.99
N LEU A 2 37.41 -0.62 1.26
CA LEU A 2 36.74 -0.45 2.55
C LEU A 2 37.13 -1.66 3.41
N GLN A 3 38.20 -1.58 4.16
CA GLN A 3 38.42 -2.48 5.28
C GLN A 3 37.42 -2.12 6.36
N ASP A 4 36.75 -3.13 6.91
CA ASP A 4 35.81 -3.03 8.03
C ASP A 4 36.59 -2.72 9.33
N THR A 5 37.07 -1.48 9.46
CA THR A 5 37.78 -1.00 10.65
C THR A 5 36.73 -0.47 11.60
N LYS A 6 36.43 -1.26 12.63
CA LYS A 6 35.68 -0.78 13.81
C LYS A 6 36.40 0.44 14.36
N LEU A 7 35.72 1.61 14.29
CA LEU A 7 36.22 2.81 14.96
C LEU A 7 36.53 2.49 16.41
N LYS A 8 37.73 2.80 16.85
CA LYS A 8 38.11 2.57 18.24
C LYS A 8 37.17 3.36 19.17
N ARG A 9 36.77 2.75 20.26
CA ARG A 9 35.83 3.33 21.23
C ARG A 9 36.30 4.69 21.75
N SER A 10 37.65 4.87 21.87
CA SER A 10 38.29 6.12 22.24
C SER A 10 37.98 7.29 21.27
N PHE A 11 37.96 7.02 19.96
CA PHE A 11 37.63 8.02 18.97
C PHE A 11 36.13 8.41 19.01
N VAL A 12 35.26 7.42 19.17
CA VAL A 12 33.81 7.67 19.31
C VAL A 12 33.51 8.50 20.56
N ASN A 13 34.16 8.19 21.69
CA ASN A 13 34.01 8.96 22.91
C ASN A 13 34.43 10.42 22.73
N ARG A 14 35.54 10.69 22.04
CA ARG A 14 35.96 12.08 21.73
C ARG A 14 34.97 12.85 20.87
N LEU A 15 34.26 12.16 19.94
CA LEU A 15 33.18 12.79 19.16
C LEU A 15 31.99 13.13 20.06
N ILE A 16 31.67 12.27 21.02
CA ILE A 16 30.60 12.51 22.02
C ILE A 16 30.97 13.72 22.91
N GLU A 17 32.18 13.73 23.49
CA GLU A 17 32.68 14.80 24.36
C GLU A 17 32.68 16.17 23.66
N ARG A 18 32.93 16.22 22.36
CA ARG A 18 32.89 17.42 21.54
C ARG A 18 31.49 17.80 21.05
N GLY A 19 30.45 17.08 21.45
CA GLY A 19 29.07 17.33 21.04
C GLY A 19 28.79 17.11 19.54
N LEU A 20 29.65 16.35 18.85
CA LEU A 20 29.56 16.14 17.40
C LEU A 20 28.62 14.99 17.01
N LEU A 21 28.00 14.34 18.00
CA LEU A 21 26.97 13.30 17.82
C LEU A 21 25.58 13.86 18.19
N ASN A 22 25.24 15.05 17.70
CA ASN A 22 23.93 15.66 17.91
C ASN A 22 22.96 15.38 16.74
N GLU A 23 21.67 15.65 16.96
CA GLU A 23 20.59 15.39 16.00
C GLU A 23 20.68 16.26 14.74
N ASN A 24 21.34 17.43 14.80
CA ASN A 24 21.44 18.35 13.68
C ASN A 24 22.49 17.94 12.64
N GLY A 25 23.38 17.03 12.97
CA GLY A 25 24.41 16.48 12.09
C GLY A 25 25.46 17.50 11.62
N ILE A 26 26.61 16.97 11.15
CA ILE A 26 27.71 17.75 10.59
C ILE A 26 27.51 17.87 9.09
N GLN A 27 27.06 19.04 8.61
CA GLN A 27 26.74 19.28 7.20
C GLN A 27 27.98 19.67 6.35
N LYS A 28 29.03 20.16 6.97
CA LYS A 28 30.30 20.46 6.30
C LYS A 28 31.41 19.60 6.91
N PRO A 29 32.41 19.18 6.11
CA PRO A 29 33.52 18.39 6.64
C PRO A 29 34.20 19.12 7.80
N LEU A 30 34.32 18.45 8.93
CA LEU A 30 35.01 18.97 10.12
C LEU A 30 36.38 18.29 10.23
N ARG A 31 37.46 19.08 10.14
CA ARG A 31 38.83 18.60 10.30
C ARG A 31 39.14 18.49 11.80
N ILE A 32 39.61 17.35 12.24
CA ILE A 32 39.98 17.05 13.60
C ILE A 32 41.34 16.38 13.59
N PHE A 33 42.34 16.91 14.30
CA PHE A 33 43.60 16.19 14.52
C PHE A 33 43.40 15.04 15.50
N ASP A 34 43.64 13.82 15.03
CA ASP A 34 43.56 12.62 15.84
C ASP A 34 44.93 12.35 16.49
N THR A 35 44.99 12.49 17.80
CA THR A 35 46.22 12.32 18.58
C THR A 35 46.72 10.87 18.68
N GLU A 36 45.82 9.89 18.47
CA GLU A 36 46.17 8.48 18.49
C GLU A 36 46.79 8.02 17.18
N TYR A 37 46.28 8.54 16.05
CA TYR A 37 46.80 8.23 14.70
C TYR A 37 47.81 9.27 14.20
N GLN A 38 48.06 10.35 14.98
CA GLN A 38 48.99 11.46 14.66
C GLN A 38 48.72 12.03 13.25
N ARG A 39 47.43 12.16 12.87
CA ARG A 39 47.02 12.67 11.56
C ARG A 39 45.69 13.41 11.62
N ASP A 40 45.44 14.17 10.59
CA ASP A 40 44.15 14.82 10.39
C ASP A 40 43.08 13.82 9.96
N VAL A 41 41.91 13.98 10.53
CA VAL A 41 40.71 13.19 10.23
C VAL A 41 39.56 14.14 9.91
N TYR A 42 38.95 13.95 8.77
CA TYR A 42 37.73 14.66 8.43
C TYR A 42 36.51 13.85 8.86
N VAL A 43 35.54 14.53 9.48
CA VAL A 43 34.27 13.94 9.90
C VAL A 43 33.14 14.71 9.27
N ILE A 44 32.22 14.03 8.63
CA ILE A 44 31.00 14.57 8.02
C ILE A 44 29.86 13.58 8.18
N ASP A 45 28.63 14.09 8.35
CA ASP A 45 27.47 13.22 8.36
C ASP A 45 27.03 12.84 6.95
N ILE A 46 26.56 11.61 6.82
CA ILE A 46 25.96 11.07 5.62
C ILE A 46 24.45 11.26 5.75
N PHE A 47 23.84 12.00 4.84
CA PHE A 47 22.42 12.34 4.89
C PHE A 47 21.60 11.54 3.89
N ALA A 48 20.42 11.07 4.33
CA ALA A 48 19.36 10.62 3.45
C ALA A 48 18.18 11.59 3.59
N LYS A 49 17.85 12.30 2.51
CA LYS A 49 16.91 13.43 2.53
C LYS A 49 17.42 14.51 3.51
N LYS A 50 16.81 14.71 4.66
CA LYS A 50 17.23 15.69 5.69
C LYS A 50 17.69 15.03 6.99
N LYS A 51 17.78 13.70 7.04
CA LYS A 51 18.13 12.94 8.25
C LYS A 51 19.52 12.35 8.12
N SER A 52 20.36 12.50 9.13
CA SER A 52 21.65 11.81 9.21
C SER A 52 21.42 10.30 9.35
N ILE A 53 22.04 9.51 8.47
CA ILE A 53 21.99 8.04 8.45
C ILE A 53 23.32 7.40 8.87
N GLY A 54 24.36 8.19 9.02
CA GLY A 54 25.68 7.73 9.40
C GLY A 54 26.72 8.85 9.39
N LYS A 55 27.94 8.50 9.77
CA LYS A 55 29.09 9.41 9.74
C LYS A 55 30.20 8.83 8.87
N LEU A 56 30.74 9.64 7.97
CA LEU A 56 31.95 9.34 7.22
C LEU A 56 33.14 9.93 7.99
N THR A 57 34.15 9.11 8.23
CA THR A 57 35.41 9.52 8.81
C THR A 57 36.50 9.19 7.80
N VAL A 58 37.23 10.20 7.37
CA VAL A 58 38.32 10.06 6.39
C VAL A 58 39.62 10.46 7.04
N ALA A 59 40.50 9.48 7.27
CA ALA A 59 41.86 9.72 7.67
C ALA A 59 42.73 9.92 6.44
N VAL A 60 43.48 10.99 6.37
CA VAL A 60 44.29 11.35 5.18
C VAL A 60 45.76 11.37 5.52
N GLU A 61 46.57 10.86 4.60
CA GLU A 61 48.02 10.95 4.65
C GLU A 61 48.56 12.19 3.92
N ASN A 62 47.78 12.67 2.94
CA ASN A 62 48.06 13.87 2.17
C ASN A 62 46.88 14.84 2.30
N GLU A 63 47.09 16.12 1.91
CA GLU A 63 46.01 17.10 1.91
C GLU A 63 44.88 16.66 0.95
N ILE A 64 43.66 16.69 1.45
CA ILE A 64 42.43 16.48 0.69
C ILE A 64 41.56 17.72 0.83
N SER A 65 40.86 18.10 -0.23
CA SER A 65 39.95 19.24 -0.17
C SER A 65 38.65 18.92 0.58
N GLU A 66 38.04 19.91 1.20
CA GLU A 66 36.71 19.73 1.83
C GLU A 66 35.64 19.32 0.81
N GLU A 67 35.80 19.75 -0.45
CA GLU A 67 34.89 19.37 -1.54
C GLU A 67 34.98 17.88 -1.88
N ASP A 68 36.20 17.31 -1.89
CA ASP A 68 36.41 15.88 -2.12
C ASP A 68 35.84 15.05 -0.95
N VAL A 69 36.01 15.51 0.31
CA VAL A 69 35.40 14.83 1.46
C VAL A 69 33.87 14.87 1.38
N LYS A 70 33.30 15.98 0.93
CA LYS A 70 31.86 16.10 0.69
C LYS A 70 31.39 15.18 -0.41
N LEU A 71 32.13 15.13 -1.53
CA LEU A 71 31.83 14.22 -2.64
C LEU A 71 31.85 12.74 -2.20
N LEU A 72 32.83 12.37 -1.37
CA LEU A 72 32.90 11.04 -0.76
C LEU A 72 31.70 10.76 0.16
N ALA A 73 31.24 11.76 0.91
CA ALA A 73 30.04 11.63 1.76
C ALA A 73 28.76 11.44 0.93
N ASP A 74 28.63 12.19 -0.18
CA ASP A 74 27.51 12.08 -1.09
C ASP A 74 27.51 10.71 -1.81
N ALA A 75 28.67 10.25 -2.30
CA ALA A 75 28.83 8.92 -2.88
C ALA A 75 28.53 7.81 -1.85
N SER A 76 29.01 7.97 -0.60
CA SER A 76 28.72 7.06 0.51
C SER A 76 27.23 7.07 0.86
N SER A 77 26.56 8.21 0.75
CA SER A 77 25.13 8.33 0.94
C SER A 77 24.34 7.52 -0.09
N ILE A 78 24.75 7.59 -1.37
CA ILE A 78 24.14 6.80 -2.45
C ILE A 78 24.40 5.31 -2.20
N TYR A 79 25.63 4.93 -1.91
CA TYR A 79 26.00 3.55 -1.63
C TYR A 79 25.27 2.98 -0.40
N LEU A 80 25.24 3.71 0.71
CA LEU A 80 24.54 3.28 1.93
C LEU A 80 23.02 3.22 1.73
N ARG A 81 22.43 4.15 0.99
CA ARG A 81 21.02 4.05 0.60
C ARG A 81 20.78 2.79 -0.19
N HIS A 82 21.63 2.49 -1.16
CA HIS A 82 21.57 1.26 -1.94
C HIS A 82 21.76 0.02 -1.06
N GLN A 83 22.73 0.02 -0.11
CA GLN A 83 22.93 -1.07 0.85
C GLN A 83 21.78 -1.19 1.86
N LEU A 84 21.28 -0.09 2.40
CA LEU A 84 20.13 -0.08 3.34
C LEU A 84 18.82 -0.52 2.65
N THR A 85 18.70 -0.31 1.34
CA THR A 85 17.64 -0.91 0.53
C THR A 85 17.95 -2.36 0.13
N ASN A 86 19.23 -2.75 0.10
CA ASN A 86 19.73 -4.07 -0.33
C ASN A 86 19.93 -5.08 0.81
N HIS A 87 19.51 -4.81 2.03
CA HIS A 87 19.46 -5.83 3.08
C HIS A 87 18.37 -6.88 2.87
N GLY A 88 17.60 -6.75 1.77
CA GLY A 88 16.70 -7.78 1.28
C GLY A 88 17.43 -8.83 0.44
N SER A 89 16.97 -10.07 0.51
CA SER A 89 17.40 -11.13 -0.42
C SER A 89 17.16 -10.67 -1.87
N LYS A 90 17.82 -11.27 -2.87
CA LYS A 90 17.53 -11.00 -4.30
C LYS A 90 16.03 -11.10 -4.61
N ARG A 91 15.30 -11.96 -3.92
CA ARG A 91 13.84 -12.12 -4.04
C ARG A 91 13.08 -10.88 -3.55
N GLU A 92 13.52 -10.28 -2.45
CA GLU A 92 12.91 -9.05 -1.91
C GLU A 92 13.16 -7.86 -2.84
N GLN A 93 14.36 -7.76 -3.42
CA GLN A 93 14.68 -6.76 -4.44
C GLN A 93 13.80 -6.93 -5.68
N ALA A 94 13.69 -8.16 -6.19
CA ALA A 94 12.82 -8.48 -7.31
C ALA A 94 11.36 -8.12 -7.02
N PHE A 95 10.88 -8.44 -5.83
CA PHE A 95 9.53 -8.12 -5.39
C PHE A 95 9.28 -6.61 -5.28
N THR A 96 10.25 -5.85 -4.76
CA THR A 96 10.18 -4.39 -4.69
C THR A 96 10.10 -3.75 -6.08
N LEU A 97 10.84 -4.27 -7.06
CA LEU A 97 10.78 -3.82 -8.45
C LEU A 97 9.42 -4.13 -9.09
N LEU A 98 8.84 -5.29 -8.81
CA LEU A 98 7.51 -5.67 -9.30
C LEU A 98 6.39 -4.76 -8.79
N LEU A 99 6.57 -4.11 -7.63
CA LEU A 99 5.61 -3.16 -7.07
C LEU A 99 5.75 -1.74 -7.67
N GLN A 100 6.76 -1.48 -8.51
CA GLN A 100 6.87 -0.20 -9.21
C GLN A 100 5.82 -0.08 -10.33
N LYS A 101 5.50 1.16 -10.72
CA LYS A 101 4.49 1.43 -11.76
C LYS A 101 5.01 1.26 -13.18
N ASP A 102 6.32 1.40 -13.36
CA ASP A 102 6.95 1.39 -14.67
C ASP A 102 7.24 -0.04 -15.13
N GLU A 103 7.02 -0.27 -16.42
CA GLU A 103 7.19 -1.60 -17.06
C GLU A 103 8.64 -2.08 -17.04
N GLU A 104 9.60 -1.17 -17.09
CA GLU A 104 11.03 -1.51 -17.08
C GLU A 104 11.43 -2.13 -15.74
N SER A 105 11.05 -1.48 -14.61
CA SER A 105 11.26 -2.02 -13.27
C SER A 105 10.55 -3.37 -13.08
N GLN A 106 9.31 -3.50 -13.55
CA GLN A 106 8.57 -4.76 -13.46
C GLN A 106 9.23 -5.87 -14.25
N SER A 107 9.71 -5.59 -15.47
CA SER A 107 10.43 -6.55 -16.30
C SER A 107 11.73 -7.01 -15.65
N LEU A 108 12.52 -6.08 -15.11
CA LEU A 108 13.73 -6.39 -14.34
C LEU A 108 13.42 -7.22 -13.09
N GLY A 109 12.35 -6.88 -12.37
CA GLY A 109 11.89 -7.64 -11.21
C GLY A 109 11.55 -9.08 -11.56
N LEU A 110 10.83 -9.32 -12.67
CA LEU A 110 10.52 -10.66 -13.17
C LEU A 110 11.79 -11.43 -13.54
N GLN A 111 12.76 -10.78 -14.20
CA GLN A 111 14.02 -11.41 -14.54
C GLN A 111 14.79 -11.84 -13.29
N LEU A 112 14.98 -10.94 -12.32
CA LEU A 112 15.66 -11.23 -11.06
C LEU A 112 14.96 -12.35 -10.28
N LEU A 113 13.63 -12.36 -10.29
CA LEU A 113 12.86 -13.40 -9.61
C LEU A 113 13.12 -14.79 -10.21
N ARG A 114 13.17 -14.90 -11.57
CA ARG A 114 13.52 -16.13 -12.29
C ARG A 114 14.93 -16.61 -11.95
N GLU A 115 15.90 -15.70 -11.87
CA GLU A 115 17.29 -16.01 -11.51
C GLU A 115 17.41 -16.63 -10.11
N THR A 116 16.46 -16.32 -9.20
CA THR A 116 16.42 -16.92 -7.86
C THR A 116 15.78 -18.31 -7.83
N GLY A 117 15.34 -18.85 -8.96
CA GLY A 117 14.63 -20.12 -9.06
C GLY A 117 13.19 -20.07 -8.50
N TYR A 118 12.66 -18.88 -8.27
CA TYR A 118 11.29 -18.73 -7.80
C TYR A 118 10.29 -19.08 -8.91
N LEU A 119 9.46 -20.06 -8.66
CA LEU A 119 8.44 -20.52 -9.61
C LEU A 119 7.11 -19.88 -9.28
N VAL A 120 6.63 -19.03 -10.18
CA VAL A 120 5.27 -18.47 -10.13
C VAL A 120 4.31 -19.53 -10.66
N LYS A 121 3.59 -20.21 -9.76
CA LYS A 121 2.58 -21.21 -10.10
C LYS A 121 1.37 -21.06 -9.19
N GLY A 122 0.18 -20.98 -9.80
CA GLY A 122 -1.08 -20.90 -9.08
C GLY A 122 -1.65 -19.49 -8.99
N THR A 123 -2.63 -19.35 -8.13
CA THR A 123 -3.37 -18.12 -7.89
C THR A 123 -2.85 -17.44 -6.63
N TYR A 124 -2.63 -16.14 -6.71
CA TYR A 124 -2.07 -15.31 -5.66
C TYR A 124 -3.03 -14.19 -5.26
N MET A 125 -2.78 -13.59 -4.12
CA MET A 125 -3.28 -12.28 -3.71
C MET A 125 -2.13 -11.50 -3.06
N LEU A 126 -2.18 -10.20 -3.15
CA LEU A 126 -1.26 -9.31 -2.48
C LEU A 126 -1.86 -8.87 -1.15
N ALA A 127 -1.10 -9.02 -0.07
CA ALA A 127 -1.47 -8.51 1.23
C ALA A 127 -0.66 -7.25 1.53
N TYR A 128 -1.33 -6.19 1.93
CA TYR A 128 -0.75 -5.00 2.53
C TYR A 128 -0.88 -5.09 4.04
N VAL A 129 0.23 -4.94 4.73
CA VAL A 129 0.32 -5.07 6.19
C VAL A 129 0.58 -3.71 6.81
N ASP A 130 -0.22 -3.34 7.77
CA ASP A 130 -0.13 -2.09 8.52
C ASP A 130 -0.17 -2.32 10.03
N THR A 131 0.22 -1.29 10.79
CA THR A 131 0.20 -1.31 12.25
C THR A 131 -0.17 0.06 12.81
N THR A 132 -0.86 0.05 13.94
CA THR A 132 -1.20 1.27 14.71
C THR A 132 -0.08 1.72 15.64
N ILE A 133 1.01 0.96 15.76
CA ILE A 133 2.14 1.27 16.66
C ILE A 133 3.00 2.38 16.05
N ALA A 134 3.39 3.34 16.89
CA ALA A 134 4.17 4.52 16.47
C ALA A 134 5.50 4.18 15.78
N ASN A 135 6.20 3.11 16.22
CA ASN A 135 7.45 2.65 15.60
C ASN A 135 7.18 1.64 14.45
N ARG A 136 6.38 2.08 13.50
CA ARG A 136 5.80 1.28 12.41
C ARG A 136 6.82 0.41 11.69
N ILE A 137 7.93 1.00 11.20
CA ILE A 137 8.92 0.27 10.38
C ILE A 137 9.54 -0.89 11.15
N THR A 138 9.88 -0.68 12.43
CA THR A 138 10.48 -1.73 13.25
C THR A 138 9.53 -2.89 13.46
N VAL A 139 8.24 -2.58 13.72
CA VAL A 139 7.20 -3.60 13.90
C VAL A 139 6.98 -4.39 12.62
N LEU A 140 6.86 -3.71 11.47
CA LEU A 140 6.65 -4.35 10.17
C LEU A 140 7.85 -5.21 9.75
N ARG A 141 9.08 -4.78 10.02
CA ARG A 141 10.29 -5.59 9.77
C ARG A 141 10.33 -6.84 10.64
N SER A 142 10.02 -6.71 11.92
CA SER A 142 9.94 -7.86 12.82
C SER A 142 8.90 -8.86 12.36
N PHE A 143 7.70 -8.38 12.05
CA PHE A 143 6.60 -9.18 11.51
C PHE A 143 7.01 -9.90 10.22
N LEU A 144 7.54 -9.16 9.23
CA LEU A 144 7.98 -9.74 7.95
C LEU A 144 9.02 -10.83 8.15
N SER A 145 10.04 -10.57 8.99
CA SER A 145 11.09 -11.53 9.30
C SER A 145 10.56 -12.81 9.95
N GLU A 146 9.57 -12.69 10.84
CA GLU A 146 8.94 -13.82 11.51
C GLU A 146 8.11 -14.67 10.55
N ILE A 147 7.29 -14.03 9.72
CA ILE A 147 6.49 -14.74 8.71
C ILE A 147 7.40 -15.41 7.66
N GLN A 148 8.48 -14.77 7.23
CA GLN A 148 9.44 -15.37 6.28
C GLN A 148 10.23 -16.53 6.88
N LYS A 149 10.48 -16.56 8.18
CA LYS A 149 11.08 -17.74 8.86
C LYS A 149 10.15 -18.94 8.81
N SER A 150 8.84 -18.73 8.91
CA SER A 150 7.85 -19.80 8.84
C SER A 150 7.65 -20.30 7.39
N ASP A 151 7.97 -19.48 6.38
CA ASP A 151 7.89 -19.84 4.96
C ASP A 151 9.00 -19.16 4.15
N VAL A 152 10.03 -19.92 3.87
CA VAL A 152 11.21 -19.49 3.09
C VAL A 152 10.86 -19.09 1.65
N ASN A 153 9.72 -19.51 1.14
CA ASN A 153 9.25 -19.21 -0.22
C ASN A 153 8.32 -17.99 -0.28
N LEU A 154 7.98 -17.41 0.87
CA LEU A 154 7.14 -16.21 0.91
C LEU A 154 7.88 -15.02 0.33
N LEU A 155 7.32 -14.43 -0.72
CA LEU A 155 7.76 -13.12 -1.22
C LEU A 155 7.12 -12.03 -0.38
N GLY A 156 7.95 -11.14 0.12
CA GLY A 156 7.50 -9.97 0.86
C GLY A 156 8.61 -8.94 0.93
N GLY A 157 8.24 -7.69 1.16
CA GLY A 157 9.18 -6.59 1.25
C GLY A 157 8.56 -5.33 1.83
N ILE A 158 9.43 -4.41 2.20
CA ILE A 158 9.03 -3.08 2.67
C ILE A 158 9.50 -2.04 1.66
N MET A 159 8.54 -1.32 1.07
CA MET A 159 8.77 -0.24 0.12
C MET A 159 8.09 1.03 0.64
N ASN A 160 8.83 2.14 0.71
CA ASN A 160 8.29 3.43 1.21
C ASN A 160 7.56 3.32 2.56
N GLU A 161 8.11 2.55 3.49
CA GLU A 161 7.53 2.28 4.82
C GLU A 161 6.26 1.42 4.80
N GLN A 162 5.91 0.85 3.68
CA GLN A 162 4.75 -0.01 3.45
C GLN A 162 5.20 -1.46 3.29
N CYS A 163 4.55 -2.38 3.99
CA CYS A 163 4.87 -3.81 3.98
C CYS A 163 3.87 -4.57 3.09
N TYR A 164 4.41 -5.34 2.15
CA TYR A 164 3.61 -6.16 1.24
C TYR A 164 4.07 -7.60 1.27
N LEU A 165 3.12 -8.52 1.11
CA LEU A 165 3.35 -9.96 1.01
C LEU A 165 2.59 -10.52 -0.19
N LEU A 166 3.27 -11.36 -0.97
CA LEU A 166 2.62 -12.15 -2.01
C LEU A 166 2.22 -13.50 -1.42
N LEU A 167 0.94 -13.73 -1.30
CA LEU A 167 0.39 -14.95 -0.70
C LEU A 167 -0.26 -15.82 -1.76
N ALA A 168 -0.11 -17.14 -1.66
CA ALA A 168 -1.00 -18.04 -2.37
C ALA A 168 -2.46 -17.80 -1.92
N SER A 169 -3.42 -17.83 -2.85
CA SER A 169 -4.82 -17.47 -2.58
C SER A 169 -5.51 -18.32 -1.48
N THR A 170 -4.97 -19.49 -1.22
CA THR A 170 -5.45 -20.40 -0.15
C THR A 170 -4.82 -20.13 1.21
N ARG A 171 -3.85 -19.21 1.28
CA ARG A 171 -3.11 -18.92 2.50
C ARG A 171 -3.66 -17.70 3.22
N HIS A 172 -3.87 -17.84 4.52
CA HIS A 172 -4.22 -16.74 5.43
C HIS A 172 -3.11 -16.53 6.45
N ILE A 173 -2.93 -15.28 6.87
CA ILE A 173 -2.02 -14.92 7.96
C ILE A 173 -2.79 -15.10 9.27
N ASP A 174 -2.24 -15.87 10.22
CA ASP A 174 -2.85 -15.95 11.55
C ASP A 174 -2.54 -14.68 12.36
N LEU A 175 -3.47 -13.74 12.35
CA LEU A 175 -3.35 -12.45 13.04
C LEU A 175 -3.64 -12.52 14.55
N LYS A 176 -3.96 -13.70 15.10
CA LYS A 176 -4.22 -13.85 16.54
C LYS A 176 -2.99 -13.50 17.36
N GLN A 177 -1.81 -13.85 16.86
CA GLN A 177 -0.51 -13.58 17.49
C GLN A 177 -0.05 -12.12 17.33
N TYR A 178 -0.70 -11.34 16.45
CA TYR A 178 -0.30 -9.98 16.10
C TYR A 178 -1.45 -8.99 16.34
N PRO A 179 -1.71 -8.61 17.61
CA PRO A 179 -2.91 -7.82 17.97
C PRO A 179 -2.94 -6.44 17.32
N ASN A 180 -1.79 -5.87 16.98
CA ASN A 180 -1.66 -4.52 16.43
C ASN A 180 -1.39 -4.49 14.91
N ILE A 181 -1.49 -5.63 14.24
CA ILE A 181 -1.33 -5.75 12.78
C ILE A 181 -2.71 -5.77 12.14
N HIS A 182 -2.83 -5.01 11.04
CA HIS A 182 -3.98 -4.98 10.15
C HIS A 182 -3.55 -5.39 8.75
N VAL A 183 -4.40 -6.13 8.05
CA VAL A 183 -4.07 -6.63 6.71
C VAL A 183 -5.21 -6.36 5.75
N GLY A 184 -4.88 -5.78 4.60
CA GLY A 184 -5.77 -5.69 3.47
C GLY A 184 -5.32 -6.64 2.36
N TYR A 185 -6.26 -7.33 1.75
CA TYR A 185 -6.00 -8.27 0.65
C TYR A 185 -6.54 -7.73 -0.68
N SER A 186 -5.77 -7.88 -1.74
CA SER A 186 -6.20 -7.57 -3.11
C SER A 186 -7.19 -8.60 -3.66
N MET A 187 -7.66 -8.37 -4.90
CA MET A 187 -8.23 -9.43 -5.73
C MET A 187 -7.17 -10.51 -6.01
N GLN A 188 -7.66 -11.71 -6.37
CA GLN A 188 -6.80 -12.81 -6.78
C GLN A 188 -6.27 -12.61 -8.21
N PHE A 189 -5.05 -13.09 -8.47
CA PHE A 189 -4.40 -13.02 -9.78
C PHE A 189 -3.43 -14.20 -9.99
N GLU A 190 -3.07 -14.47 -11.24
CA GLU A 190 -2.14 -15.54 -11.61
C GLU A 190 -0.81 -15.00 -12.16
N LYS A 191 -0.81 -13.78 -12.68
CA LYS A 191 0.38 -13.18 -13.31
C LYS A 191 0.90 -12.02 -12.46
N LEU A 192 2.22 -11.95 -12.28
CA LEU A 192 2.86 -10.89 -11.49
C LEU A 192 3.01 -9.55 -12.24
N HIS A 193 2.25 -9.35 -13.32
CA HIS A 193 2.15 -8.05 -13.98
C HIS A 193 1.18 -7.14 -13.23
N HIS A 194 1.44 -5.85 -13.23
CA HIS A 194 0.60 -4.83 -12.60
C HIS A 194 0.40 -5.02 -11.09
N LEU A 195 1.43 -5.53 -10.38
CA LEU A 195 1.37 -5.67 -8.92
C LEU A 195 1.10 -4.35 -8.20
N ASP A 196 1.51 -3.23 -8.78
CA ASP A 196 1.17 -1.88 -8.28
C ASP A 196 -0.35 -1.65 -8.20
N GLY A 197 -1.12 -2.20 -9.14
CA GLY A 197 -2.58 -2.15 -9.12
C GLY A 197 -3.17 -2.98 -7.98
N TYR A 198 -2.66 -4.19 -7.77
CA TYR A 198 -3.06 -5.04 -6.65
C TYR A 198 -2.59 -4.48 -5.30
N ALA A 199 -1.45 -3.77 -5.25
CA ALA A 199 -1.00 -3.06 -4.06
C ALA A 199 -2.01 -1.99 -3.65
N ARG A 200 -2.47 -1.14 -4.58
CA ARG A 200 -3.51 -0.13 -4.30
C ARG A 200 -4.83 -0.74 -3.79
N GLN A 201 -5.21 -1.91 -4.31
CA GLN A 201 -6.39 -2.64 -3.83
C GLN A 201 -6.20 -3.09 -2.37
N ALA A 202 -5.06 -3.69 -2.05
CA ALA A 202 -4.74 -4.17 -0.72
C ALA A 202 -4.64 -3.02 0.30
N GLU A 203 -4.00 -1.90 -0.08
CA GLU A 203 -3.93 -0.67 0.73
C GLU A 203 -5.33 -0.12 1.04
N TYR A 204 -6.18 -0.03 0.01
CA TYR A 204 -7.55 0.44 0.19
C TYR A 204 -8.33 -0.47 1.13
N ALA A 205 -8.18 -1.79 0.97
CA ALA A 205 -8.83 -2.76 1.85
C ALA A 205 -8.37 -2.59 3.31
N ALA A 206 -7.06 -2.45 3.56
CA ALA A 206 -6.53 -2.22 4.90
C ALA A 206 -7.05 -0.92 5.52
N CYS A 207 -7.11 0.17 4.72
CA CYS A 207 -7.62 1.46 5.18
C CYS A 207 -9.12 1.41 5.57
N LYS A 208 -9.91 0.57 4.90
CA LYS A 208 -11.36 0.41 5.15
C LYS A 208 -11.70 -0.73 6.12
N ALA A 209 -10.71 -1.48 6.58
CA ALA A 209 -10.92 -2.59 7.51
C ALA A 209 -11.53 -2.08 8.83
N LYS A 210 -12.72 -2.58 9.17
CA LYS A 210 -13.36 -2.35 10.48
C LYS A 210 -12.79 -3.27 11.57
N GLY A 211 -11.94 -4.23 11.20
CA GLY A 211 -11.30 -5.22 12.05
C GLY A 211 -9.82 -5.36 11.70
N LYS A 212 -9.27 -6.55 11.95
CA LYS A 212 -7.86 -6.85 11.67
C LYS A 212 -7.56 -7.09 10.18
N GLU A 213 -8.56 -7.50 9.40
CA GLU A 213 -8.40 -7.84 7.99
C GLU A 213 -9.61 -7.44 7.14
N ALA A 214 -9.37 -7.15 5.87
CA ALA A 214 -10.39 -6.89 4.88
C ALA A 214 -9.95 -7.36 3.49
N ASN A 215 -10.91 -7.85 2.71
CA ASN A 215 -10.73 -8.23 1.30
C ASN A 215 -11.28 -7.15 0.38
N PHE A 216 -10.48 -6.76 -0.61
CA PHE A 216 -10.88 -5.77 -1.61
C PHE A 216 -12.13 -6.18 -2.39
N GLN A 217 -12.32 -7.49 -2.61
CA GLN A 217 -13.50 -8.01 -3.29
C GLN A 217 -14.82 -7.51 -2.69
N ASN A 218 -14.87 -7.35 -1.36
CA ASN A 218 -16.04 -6.86 -0.64
C ASN A 218 -16.16 -5.32 -0.65
N LEU A 219 -15.18 -4.63 -1.21
CA LEU A 219 -15.05 -3.18 -1.20
C LEU A 219 -15.01 -2.55 -2.60
N ILE A 220 -15.25 -3.36 -3.67
CA ILE A 220 -15.15 -2.92 -5.07
C ILE A 220 -16.03 -1.70 -5.31
N ASP A 221 -17.31 -1.77 -4.90
CA ASP A 221 -18.26 -0.68 -5.15
C ASP A 221 -17.82 0.61 -4.43
N SER A 222 -17.40 0.49 -3.18
CA SER A 222 -16.86 1.62 -2.40
C SER A 222 -15.58 2.20 -3.00
N TYR A 223 -14.71 1.34 -3.55
CA TYR A 223 -13.50 1.78 -4.24
C TYR A 223 -13.84 2.52 -5.53
N LEU A 224 -14.67 1.95 -6.39
CA LEU A 224 -15.08 2.57 -7.65
C LEU A 224 -15.76 3.92 -7.41
N HIS A 225 -16.67 3.98 -6.44
CA HIS A 225 -17.28 5.23 -6.01
C HIS A 225 -16.23 6.28 -5.64
N SER A 226 -15.29 5.92 -4.75
CA SER A 226 -14.24 6.84 -4.30
C SER A 226 -13.29 7.30 -5.41
N GLN A 227 -13.09 6.51 -6.46
CA GLN A 227 -12.28 6.91 -7.61
C GLN A 227 -13.06 7.81 -8.56
N LEU A 228 -14.33 7.49 -8.82
CA LEU A 228 -15.19 8.32 -9.68
C LEU A 228 -15.47 9.69 -9.05
N GLU A 229 -15.71 9.76 -7.74
CA GLU A 229 -15.93 11.00 -7.01
C GLU A 229 -14.78 12.01 -7.13
N LYS A 230 -13.55 11.51 -7.28
CA LYS A 230 -12.36 12.36 -7.53
C LYS A 230 -12.33 12.99 -8.92
N GLN A 231 -13.05 12.41 -9.88
CA GLN A 231 -13.01 12.82 -11.27
C GLN A 231 -14.18 13.74 -11.67
N LEU A 232 -15.38 13.52 -11.09
CA LEU A 232 -16.58 14.25 -11.44
C LEU A 232 -17.65 14.16 -10.34
N PRO A 233 -18.60 15.12 -10.30
CA PRO A 233 -19.76 15.02 -9.43
C PRO A 233 -20.62 13.81 -9.81
N LEU A 234 -20.77 12.85 -8.90
CA LEU A 234 -21.38 11.55 -9.19
C LEU A 234 -22.84 11.63 -9.60
N ASP A 235 -23.59 12.62 -9.09
CA ASP A 235 -24.99 12.85 -9.47
C ASP A 235 -25.16 13.06 -10.97
N THR A 236 -24.10 13.53 -11.67
CA THR A 236 -24.14 13.72 -13.14
C THR A 236 -24.14 12.39 -13.90
N LEU A 237 -23.81 11.28 -13.27
CA LEU A 237 -23.85 9.94 -13.86
C LEU A 237 -25.22 9.26 -13.73
N VAL A 238 -26.10 9.79 -12.89
CA VAL A 238 -27.43 9.20 -12.68
C VAL A 238 -28.38 9.61 -13.79
N ASP A 239 -29.02 8.63 -14.41
CA ASP A 239 -30.02 8.89 -15.47
C ASP A 239 -31.20 9.73 -14.97
N LEU A 240 -31.74 10.59 -15.83
CA LEU A 240 -32.81 11.52 -15.49
C LEU A 240 -34.07 10.83 -14.97
N LYS A 241 -34.44 9.65 -15.51
CA LYS A 241 -35.60 8.87 -15.05
C LYS A 241 -35.43 8.46 -13.59
N ILE A 242 -34.22 8.02 -13.22
CA ILE A 242 -33.89 7.60 -11.86
C ILE A 242 -33.80 8.80 -10.92
N GLN A 243 -33.24 9.93 -11.36
CA GLN A 243 -33.26 11.18 -10.60
C GLN A 243 -34.69 11.61 -10.26
N LYS A 244 -35.59 11.55 -11.26
CA LYS A 244 -37.01 11.86 -11.06
C LYS A 244 -37.69 10.90 -10.07
N LEU A 245 -37.36 9.61 -10.13
CA LEU A 245 -37.88 8.61 -9.17
C LEU A 245 -37.41 8.92 -7.75
N ILE A 246 -36.11 9.20 -7.56
CA ILE A 246 -35.55 9.56 -6.25
C ILE A 246 -36.19 10.86 -5.70
N ALA A 247 -36.36 11.87 -6.57
CA ALA A 247 -37.02 13.10 -6.21
C ALA A 247 -38.50 12.89 -5.82
N TYR A 248 -39.17 11.98 -6.50
CA TYR A 248 -40.56 11.59 -6.18
C TYR A 248 -40.63 10.90 -4.83
N ASP A 249 -39.74 9.95 -4.53
CA ASP A 249 -39.67 9.28 -3.24
C ASP A 249 -39.47 10.28 -2.09
N ARG A 250 -38.59 11.26 -2.26
CA ARG A 250 -38.38 12.33 -1.26
C ARG A 250 -39.61 13.19 -1.03
N LYS A 251 -40.36 13.50 -2.10
CA LYS A 251 -41.52 14.38 -2.05
C LYS A 251 -42.77 13.70 -1.44
N TYR A 252 -42.96 12.43 -1.78
CA TYR A 252 -44.19 11.70 -1.42
C TYR A 252 -43.97 10.59 -0.39
N GLU A 253 -42.74 10.53 0.20
CA GLU A 253 -42.35 9.53 1.20
C GLU A 253 -42.58 8.09 0.72
N THR A 254 -42.44 7.88 -0.60
CA THR A 254 -42.51 6.55 -1.20
C THR A 254 -41.18 5.83 -1.07
N LYS A 255 -41.15 4.53 -1.36
CA LYS A 255 -39.95 3.69 -1.30
C LYS A 255 -39.74 2.95 -2.63
N TYR A 256 -39.91 3.65 -3.72
CA TYR A 256 -39.81 3.07 -5.05
C TYR A 256 -38.36 2.77 -5.41
N TYR A 257 -37.44 3.68 -5.14
CA TYR A 257 -36.01 3.47 -5.42
C TYR A 257 -35.43 2.31 -4.58
N GLU A 258 -35.75 2.24 -3.29
CA GLU A 258 -35.37 1.13 -2.42
C GLU A 258 -35.90 -0.21 -2.98
N THR A 259 -37.15 -0.22 -3.45
CA THR A 259 -37.79 -1.41 -4.05
C THR A 259 -37.08 -1.81 -5.37
N LEU A 260 -36.75 -0.83 -6.22
CA LEU A 260 -36.02 -1.04 -7.45
C LEU A 260 -34.63 -1.65 -7.20
N CYS A 261 -33.88 -1.08 -6.27
CA CYS A 261 -32.54 -1.57 -5.90
C CYS A 261 -32.59 -3.01 -5.37
N MET A 262 -33.54 -3.31 -4.47
CA MET A 262 -33.70 -4.67 -3.95
C MET A 262 -34.14 -5.65 -5.03
N TYR A 263 -34.99 -5.21 -5.99
CA TYR A 263 -35.42 -6.04 -7.12
C TYR A 263 -34.25 -6.46 -8.00
N VAL A 264 -33.36 -5.53 -8.32
CA VAL A 264 -32.13 -5.82 -9.07
C VAL A 264 -31.17 -6.73 -8.27
N LYS A 265 -30.95 -6.46 -6.98
CA LYS A 265 -30.13 -7.31 -6.08
C LYS A 265 -30.67 -8.73 -5.98
N SER A 266 -32.01 -8.88 -5.99
CA SER A 266 -32.71 -10.15 -5.93
C SER A 266 -32.81 -10.87 -7.29
N GLN A 267 -32.00 -10.45 -8.28
CA GLN A 267 -32.01 -11.01 -9.64
C GLN A 267 -33.43 -11.01 -10.25
N TYR A 268 -34.14 -9.90 -10.10
CA TYR A 268 -35.50 -9.69 -10.62
C TYR A 268 -36.56 -10.64 -10.06
N SER A 269 -36.30 -11.26 -8.91
CA SER A 269 -37.28 -12.10 -8.21
C SER A 269 -38.17 -11.23 -7.29
N LYS A 270 -39.44 -11.08 -7.66
CA LYS A 270 -40.43 -10.34 -6.86
C LYS A 270 -40.60 -10.93 -5.45
N GLN A 271 -40.52 -12.25 -5.34
CA GLN A 271 -40.64 -12.95 -4.04
C GLN A 271 -39.45 -12.65 -3.13
N LYS A 272 -38.22 -12.82 -3.63
CA LYS A 272 -36.98 -12.48 -2.87
C LYS A 272 -36.92 -10.99 -2.52
N THR A 273 -37.44 -10.13 -3.38
CA THR A 273 -37.55 -8.69 -3.11
C THR A 273 -38.50 -8.43 -1.95
N ALA A 274 -39.64 -9.11 -1.92
CA ALA A 274 -40.64 -8.98 -0.83
C ALA A 274 -40.05 -9.47 0.50
N GLU A 275 -39.36 -10.59 0.49
CA GLU A 275 -38.64 -11.14 1.65
C GLU A 275 -37.55 -10.19 2.15
N GLY A 276 -36.70 -9.67 1.24
CA GLY A 276 -35.60 -8.76 1.57
C GLY A 276 -36.06 -7.40 2.10
N LEU A 277 -37.23 -6.92 1.69
CA LEU A 277 -37.83 -5.66 2.16
C LEU A 277 -38.81 -5.85 3.33
N TYR A 278 -39.09 -7.10 3.73
CA TYR A 278 -40.09 -7.43 4.76
C TYR A 278 -41.47 -6.85 4.46
N ILE A 279 -41.92 -6.92 3.17
CA ILE A 279 -43.22 -6.45 2.72
C ILE A 279 -43.97 -7.54 1.95
N HIS A 280 -45.27 -7.36 1.80
CA HIS A 280 -46.09 -8.32 1.04
C HIS A 280 -45.76 -8.29 -0.46
N LEU A 281 -45.80 -9.44 -1.13
CA LEU A 281 -45.53 -9.59 -2.56
C LEU A 281 -46.39 -8.64 -3.45
N ASN A 282 -47.65 -8.43 -3.08
CA ASN A 282 -48.52 -7.51 -3.83
C ASN A 282 -48.05 -6.05 -3.72
N THR A 283 -47.45 -5.65 -2.61
CA THR A 283 -46.85 -4.31 -2.46
C THR A 283 -45.64 -4.16 -3.41
N VAL A 284 -44.80 -5.18 -3.56
CA VAL A 284 -43.69 -5.18 -4.52
C VAL A 284 -44.23 -5.06 -5.94
N LYS A 285 -45.22 -5.88 -6.30
CA LYS A 285 -45.84 -5.84 -7.66
C LYS A 285 -46.40 -4.45 -7.95
N TYR A 286 -47.14 -3.87 -7.01
CA TYR A 286 -47.70 -2.53 -7.14
C TYR A 286 -46.60 -1.48 -7.32
N ARG A 287 -45.58 -1.47 -6.49
CA ARG A 287 -44.49 -0.50 -6.59
C ARG A 287 -43.72 -0.60 -7.89
N LEU A 288 -43.42 -1.81 -8.37
CA LEU A 288 -42.76 -2.01 -9.64
C LEU A 288 -43.62 -1.51 -10.84
N GLN A 289 -44.93 -1.77 -10.82
CA GLN A 289 -45.84 -1.22 -11.82
C GLN A 289 -45.91 0.31 -11.83
N GLN A 290 -45.87 0.93 -10.60
CA GLN A 290 -45.82 2.40 -10.53
C GLN A 290 -44.48 2.95 -11.04
N ILE A 291 -43.35 2.27 -10.79
CA ILE A 291 -42.04 2.68 -11.32
C ILE A 291 -42.04 2.67 -12.84
N GLU A 292 -42.50 1.59 -13.47
CA GLU A 292 -42.62 1.51 -14.94
C GLU A 292 -43.53 2.61 -15.48
N LYS A 293 -44.72 2.80 -14.89
CA LYS A 293 -45.73 3.72 -15.37
C LYS A 293 -45.36 5.21 -15.22
N LEU A 294 -44.81 5.59 -14.06
CA LEU A 294 -44.57 7.01 -13.73
C LEU A 294 -43.22 7.52 -14.26
N PHE A 295 -42.23 6.63 -14.39
CA PHE A 295 -40.87 7.04 -14.71
C PHE A 295 -40.38 6.45 -16.02
N ASP A 296 -41.18 5.64 -16.70
CA ASP A 296 -40.81 4.98 -17.96
C ASP A 296 -39.49 4.19 -17.84
N ILE A 297 -39.30 3.51 -16.71
CA ILE A 297 -38.12 2.68 -16.42
C ILE A 297 -38.46 1.25 -16.86
N ASN A 298 -37.68 0.73 -17.82
CA ASN A 298 -37.72 -0.66 -18.23
C ASN A 298 -36.57 -1.43 -17.53
N PHE A 299 -36.91 -2.38 -16.67
CA PHE A 299 -35.92 -3.07 -15.82
C PHE A 299 -34.83 -3.82 -16.58
N GLU A 300 -35.13 -4.34 -17.77
CA GLU A 300 -34.18 -5.04 -18.63
C GLU A 300 -33.32 -4.08 -19.45
N LYS A 301 -33.95 -3.08 -20.08
CA LYS A 301 -33.24 -2.12 -20.95
C LYS A 301 -32.39 -1.13 -20.13
N ASP A 302 -32.91 -0.68 -19.00
CA ASP A 302 -32.28 0.34 -18.15
C ASP A 302 -31.40 -0.26 -17.02
N GLU A 303 -31.18 -1.58 -17.04
CA GLU A 303 -30.42 -2.27 -15.98
C GLU A 303 -29.07 -1.62 -15.67
N LYS A 304 -28.31 -1.27 -16.72
CA LYS A 304 -26.98 -0.62 -16.54
C LYS A 304 -27.09 0.73 -15.84
N LEU A 305 -28.12 1.51 -16.18
CA LEU A 305 -28.38 2.82 -15.58
C LEU A 305 -28.81 2.68 -14.11
N ILE A 306 -29.62 1.67 -13.81
CA ILE A 306 -30.06 1.36 -12.45
C ILE A 306 -28.85 0.94 -11.60
N ARG A 307 -28.01 0.02 -12.10
CA ARG A 307 -26.81 -0.42 -11.39
C ARG A 307 -25.81 0.72 -11.17
N LEU A 308 -25.67 1.62 -12.15
CA LEU A 308 -24.84 2.81 -12.01
C LEU A 308 -25.37 3.74 -10.91
N ALA A 309 -26.68 3.98 -10.88
CA ALA A 309 -27.30 4.77 -9.82
C ALA A 309 -27.13 4.12 -8.43
N MET A 310 -27.25 2.80 -8.35
CA MET A 310 -26.98 2.06 -7.10
C MET A 310 -25.54 2.25 -6.62
N LEU A 311 -24.58 2.21 -7.54
CA LEU A 311 -23.17 2.46 -7.22
C LEU A 311 -22.96 3.90 -6.70
N VAL A 312 -23.58 4.90 -7.37
CA VAL A 312 -23.48 6.31 -7.00
C VAL A 312 -24.08 6.58 -5.61
N HIS A 313 -25.18 5.93 -5.27
CA HIS A 313 -25.89 6.18 -4.00
C HIS A 313 -25.55 5.17 -2.88
N HIS A 314 -24.55 4.28 -3.10
CA HIS A 314 -24.11 3.27 -2.12
C HIS A 314 -25.25 2.36 -1.61
N VAL A 315 -26.14 1.94 -2.48
CA VAL A 315 -27.31 1.13 -2.15
C VAL A 315 -27.09 -0.36 -2.43
#